data_4053ba510b5dc8844a2dbf5900ec71e6
#
_entry.id   4053ba510b5dc8844a2dbf5900ec71e6
#
_cell.length_a   1.000
_cell.length_b   1.000
_cell.length_c   1.000
_cell.angle_alpha   90.00
_cell.angle_beta   90.00
_cell.angle_gamma   90.00
#
_symmetry.space_group_name_H-M   'P 1'
#
loop_
_entity.id
_entity.type
_entity.pdbx_description
1 polymer ?
#
loop_
_entity_poly.entity_id
_entity_poly.type
_entity_poly.pdbx_seq_one_letter_code
_entity_poly.pdbx_strand_id
1 'polypeptide(L)'
;MNVTTSPRVVKHVLAGLAIACVSLAAQAGGPVQPGPTANTVVVSYSDLDLTDTGGIKTLYARLQYAAKRACGGAPSVREMWARQIYEQCFEQALDDAVLNIDNATLRAVHDNANRRSTVG
;
A
#
# COMPACT_ATOMS: atom_id res chain seq x y z
N MET A 1 -16.02 18.89 45.58
CA MET A 1 -15.67 20.02 46.43
C MET A 1 -15.25 21.18 45.56
N ASN A 2 -16.06 22.25 45.66
CA ASN A 2 -15.88 23.52 45.00
C ASN A 2 -14.53 24.17 45.24
N VAL A 3 -13.95 24.85 44.32
CA VAL A 3 -13.48 26.23 44.51
C VAL A 3 -13.56 27.00 43.19
N THR A 4 -14.57 27.80 43.12
CA THR A 4 -14.73 29.01 42.37
C THR A 4 -13.62 30.01 42.72
N THR A 5 -12.97 30.65 41.80
CA THR A 5 -12.59 32.05 41.99
C THR A 5 -12.41 32.76 40.66
N SER A 6 -13.19 33.78 40.54
CA SER A 6 -13.46 34.73 39.49
C SER A 6 -12.39 35.85 39.40
N PRO A 7 -12.61 36.88 38.62
CA PRO A 7 -11.71 37.42 37.59
C PRO A 7 -11.04 38.70 38.07
N ARG A 8 -9.95 39.04 37.43
CA ARG A 8 -9.50 40.47 37.45
C ARG A 8 -9.06 40.90 36.07
N VAL A 9 -9.91 41.72 35.55
CA VAL A 9 -9.71 42.64 34.42
C VAL A 9 -8.47 43.50 34.72
N VAL A 10 -7.51 43.48 33.80
CA VAL A 10 -6.60 44.62 33.64
C VAL A 10 -6.48 44.91 32.16
N LYS A 11 -7.09 46.05 31.82
CA LYS A 11 -6.91 46.77 30.57
C LYS A 11 -5.49 47.28 30.48
N HIS A 12 -4.75 46.88 29.46
CA HIS A 12 -3.72 47.75 28.89
C HIS A 12 -3.75 47.66 27.38
N VAL A 13 -4.21 48.79 26.83
CA VAL A 13 -4.03 49.21 25.46
C VAL A 13 -2.54 49.51 25.26
N LEU A 14 -1.93 49.03 24.19
CA LEU A 14 -1.02 49.78 23.32
C LEU A 14 -0.40 48.82 22.25
N ALA A 15 -0.84 49.09 21.05
CA ALA A 15 -0.03 49.35 19.86
C ALA A 15 1.03 48.31 19.40
N GLY A 16 0.75 47.71 18.28
CA GLY A 16 1.72 47.66 17.18
C GLY A 16 2.68 46.47 17.18
N LEU A 17 2.44 45.53 16.41
CA LEU A 17 3.26 45.05 15.28
C LEU A 17 2.68 43.73 14.77
N ALA A 18 2.08 43.78 13.61
CA ALA A 18 1.67 42.58 12.87
C ALA A 18 2.93 41.92 12.35
N ILE A 19 3.41 40.88 13.02
CA ILE A 19 4.34 39.94 12.44
C ILE A 19 3.47 38.81 11.88
N ALA A 20 3.23 38.84 10.58
CA ALA A 20 2.68 37.76 9.82
C ALA A 20 3.69 36.60 9.83
N CYS A 21 3.57 35.68 10.77
CA CYS A 21 4.23 34.38 10.71
C CYS A 21 3.52 33.60 9.59
N VAL A 22 4.07 33.66 8.38
CA VAL A 22 3.78 32.72 7.33
C VAL A 22 4.29 31.37 7.80
N SER A 23 3.41 30.57 8.38
CA SER A 23 3.69 29.16 8.64
C SER A 23 3.76 28.48 7.28
N LEU A 24 4.98 28.27 6.79
CA LEU A 24 5.22 27.28 5.75
C LEU A 24 4.87 25.93 6.36
N ALA A 25 3.66 25.48 6.14
CA ALA A 25 3.31 24.09 6.29
C ALA A 25 4.16 23.33 5.27
N ALA A 26 5.26 22.72 5.72
CA ALA A 26 5.97 21.74 4.95
C ALA A 26 5.02 20.56 4.73
N GLN A 27 4.34 20.54 3.61
CA GLN A 27 3.62 19.36 3.12
C GLN A 27 4.68 18.36 2.64
N ALA A 28 5.27 17.65 3.60
CA ALA A 28 6.03 16.45 3.36
C ALA A 28 5.04 15.31 3.04
N GLY A 29 4.49 15.35 1.87
CA GLY A 29 3.57 14.39 1.30
C GLY A 29 3.42 14.71 -0.16
N GLY A 30 4.54 14.62 -0.90
CA GLY A 30 4.45 14.60 -2.34
C GLY A 30 3.57 13.43 -2.75
N PRO A 31 2.71 13.57 -3.79
CA PRO A 31 1.99 12.43 -4.31
C PRO A 31 3.04 11.38 -4.68
N VAL A 32 2.91 10.19 -4.07
CA VAL A 32 3.65 9.02 -4.53
C VAL A 32 3.21 8.83 -5.97
N GLN A 33 4.06 9.25 -6.90
CA GLN A 33 3.82 8.97 -8.30
C GLN A 33 3.86 7.46 -8.46
N PRO A 34 2.76 6.82 -8.88
CA PRO A 34 2.85 5.41 -9.27
C PRO A 34 3.94 5.35 -10.35
N GLY A 35 4.94 4.52 -10.14
CA GLY A 35 5.88 4.15 -11.18
C GLY A 35 5.13 3.68 -12.43
N PRO A 36 5.80 3.42 -13.56
CA PRO A 36 5.17 3.25 -14.86
C PRO A 36 3.94 2.35 -14.77
N THR A 37 2.81 2.98 -14.88
CA THR A 37 1.41 2.55 -14.90
C THR A 37 1.17 1.05 -14.71
N ALA A 38 1.25 0.57 -13.46
CA ALA A 38 0.58 -0.66 -13.10
C ALA A 38 -0.93 -0.41 -13.18
N ASN A 39 -1.61 -1.07 -14.13
CA ASN A 39 -3.06 -0.97 -14.21
C ASN A 39 -3.66 -1.56 -12.93
N THR A 40 -4.45 -0.78 -12.22
CA THR A 40 -5.14 -1.27 -11.02
C THR A 40 -6.12 -2.36 -11.41
N VAL A 41 -5.97 -3.55 -10.83
CA VAL A 41 -6.86 -4.68 -11.03
C VAL A 41 -7.55 -5.01 -9.71
N VAL A 42 -8.88 -4.96 -9.71
CA VAL A 42 -9.67 -5.31 -8.53
C VAL A 42 -9.83 -6.82 -8.44
N VAL A 43 -9.51 -7.39 -7.28
CA VAL A 43 -9.71 -8.83 -6.99
C VAL A 43 -10.82 -8.98 -5.96
N SER A 44 -11.91 -9.64 -6.36
CA SER A 44 -12.98 -10.02 -5.43
C SER A 44 -12.67 -11.38 -4.80
N TYR A 45 -12.93 -11.49 -3.48
CA TYR A 45 -12.70 -12.72 -2.71
C TYR A 45 -13.77 -12.94 -1.62
N SER A 46 -14.87 -12.20 -1.67
CA SER A 46 -15.98 -12.36 -0.71
C SER A 46 -16.72 -13.70 -0.82
N ASP A 47 -16.52 -14.41 -1.93
CA ASP A 47 -17.03 -15.74 -2.20
C ASP A 47 -16.15 -16.87 -1.65
N LEU A 48 -14.99 -16.54 -1.06
CA LEU A 48 -14.03 -17.51 -0.58
C LEU A 48 -14.04 -17.62 0.93
N ASP A 49 -13.96 -18.85 1.43
CA ASP A 49 -13.68 -19.10 2.84
C ASP A 49 -12.16 -19.03 3.09
N LEU A 50 -11.72 -17.95 3.72
CA LEU A 50 -10.30 -17.72 4.03
C LEU A 50 -9.81 -18.47 5.28
N THR A 51 -10.68 -19.21 5.95
CA THR A 51 -10.29 -20.14 7.03
C THR A 51 -9.92 -21.51 6.49
N ASP A 52 -10.35 -21.83 5.26
CA ASP A 52 -10.01 -23.06 4.56
C ASP A 52 -8.80 -22.88 3.63
N THR A 53 -7.96 -23.93 3.59
CA THR A 53 -6.78 -23.93 2.71
C THR A 53 -7.11 -23.89 1.22
N GLY A 54 -8.28 -24.40 0.83
CA GLY A 54 -8.78 -24.34 -0.55
C GLY A 54 -9.11 -22.91 -0.97
N GLY A 55 -9.82 -22.18 -0.08
CA GLY A 55 -10.14 -20.76 -0.27
C GLY A 55 -8.89 -19.91 -0.38
N ILE A 56 -7.90 -20.12 0.50
CA ILE A 56 -6.60 -19.42 0.45
C ILE A 56 -5.84 -19.68 -0.86
N LYS A 57 -5.78 -20.93 -1.32
CA LYS A 57 -5.11 -21.27 -2.60
C LYS A 57 -5.81 -20.62 -3.78
N THR A 58 -7.14 -20.61 -3.77
CA THR A 58 -7.94 -19.95 -4.81
C THR A 58 -7.70 -18.45 -4.82
N LEU A 59 -7.67 -17.81 -3.66
CA LEU A 59 -7.35 -16.40 -3.52
C LEU A 59 -5.95 -16.10 -4.08
N TYR A 60 -4.96 -16.89 -3.69
CA TYR A 60 -3.58 -16.71 -4.16
C TYR A 60 -3.47 -16.81 -5.69
N ALA A 61 -4.17 -17.76 -6.30
CA ALA A 61 -4.23 -17.88 -7.77
C ALA A 61 -4.88 -16.65 -8.43
N ARG A 62 -5.95 -16.09 -7.82
CA ARG A 62 -6.58 -14.84 -8.30
C ARG A 62 -5.61 -13.65 -8.20
N LEU A 63 -4.86 -13.53 -7.12
CA LEU A 63 -3.86 -12.47 -6.94
C LEU A 63 -2.74 -12.57 -7.97
N GLN A 64 -2.22 -13.77 -8.23
CA GLN A 64 -1.22 -14.00 -9.27
C GLN A 64 -1.75 -13.60 -10.67
N TYR A 65 -2.99 -13.95 -10.97
CA TYR A 65 -3.60 -13.57 -12.25
C TYR A 65 -3.77 -12.05 -12.36
N ALA A 66 -4.21 -11.40 -11.28
CA ALA A 66 -4.36 -9.95 -11.24
C ALA A 66 -3.01 -9.23 -11.38
N ALA A 67 -1.97 -9.69 -10.69
CA ALA A 67 -0.61 -9.15 -10.79
C ALA A 67 -0.06 -9.27 -12.23
N LYS A 68 -0.25 -10.42 -12.88
CA LYS A 68 0.10 -10.59 -14.30
C LYS A 68 -0.58 -9.56 -15.21
N ARG A 69 -1.86 -9.32 -15.00
CA ARG A 69 -2.62 -8.36 -15.79
C ARG A 69 -2.20 -6.91 -15.50
N ALA A 70 -1.98 -6.58 -14.23
CA ALA A 70 -1.52 -5.26 -13.83
C ALA A 70 -0.17 -4.89 -14.45
N CYS A 71 0.72 -5.88 -14.63
CA CYS A 71 2.04 -5.72 -15.23
C CYS A 71 2.07 -5.91 -16.76
N GLY A 72 0.93 -5.92 -17.43
CA GLY A 72 0.83 -5.99 -18.90
C GLY A 72 1.01 -7.38 -19.50
N GLY A 73 1.02 -8.44 -18.69
CA GLY A 73 1.26 -9.81 -19.13
C GLY A 73 2.74 -10.14 -19.33
N ALA A 74 3.06 -11.44 -19.34
CA ALA A 74 4.44 -11.88 -19.51
C ALA A 74 4.93 -11.61 -20.94
N PRO A 75 6.10 -10.96 -21.11
CA PRO A 75 6.68 -10.70 -22.42
C PRO A 75 7.18 -11.99 -23.08
N SER A 76 7.48 -11.91 -24.37
CA SER A 76 8.06 -13.04 -25.11
C SER A 76 9.44 -13.40 -24.56
N VAL A 77 9.81 -14.68 -24.67
CA VAL A 77 11.10 -15.21 -24.17
C VAL A 77 12.35 -14.58 -24.84
N ARG A 78 12.16 -13.86 -25.95
CA ARG A 78 13.26 -13.22 -26.69
C ARG A 78 13.68 -11.86 -26.11
N GLU A 79 12.85 -11.29 -25.24
CA GLU A 79 13.07 -9.94 -24.67
C GLU A 79 13.51 -10.04 -23.20
N MET A 80 14.78 -10.40 -22.98
CA MET A 80 15.32 -10.63 -21.64
C MET A 80 15.13 -9.42 -20.69
N TRP A 81 15.36 -8.22 -21.17
CA TRP A 81 15.20 -7.00 -20.36
C TRP A 81 13.73 -6.71 -20.02
N ALA A 82 12.82 -6.92 -20.97
CA ALA A 82 11.38 -6.75 -20.74
C ALA A 82 10.87 -7.79 -19.73
N ARG A 83 11.42 -8.99 -19.78
CA ARG A 83 11.13 -10.05 -18.82
C ARG A 83 11.56 -9.67 -17.40
N GLN A 84 12.74 -9.12 -17.22
CA GLN A 84 13.24 -8.68 -15.92
C GLN A 84 12.36 -7.57 -15.32
N ILE A 85 11.97 -6.57 -16.12
CA ILE A 85 11.04 -5.52 -15.69
C ILE A 85 9.67 -6.10 -15.31
N TYR A 86 9.16 -7.03 -16.10
CA TYR A 86 7.90 -7.70 -15.81
C TYR A 86 7.97 -8.49 -14.50
N GLU A 87 9.02 -9.26 -14.29
CA GLU A 87 9.20 -10.06 -13.06
C GLU A 87 9.25 -9.17 -11.82
N GLN A 88 9.99 -8.06 -11.85
CA GLN A 88 10.02 -7.08 -10.76
C GLN A 88 8.65 -6.47 -10.50
N CYS A 89 7.92 -6.07 -11.53
CA CYS A 89 6.56 -5.55 -11.40
C CYS A 89 5.62 -6.62 -10.80
N PHE A 90 5.69 -7.84 -11.30
CA PHE A 90 4.83 -8.94 -10.86
C PHE A 90 5.05 -9.31 -9.39
N GLU A 91 6.32 -9.44 -8.97
CA GLU A 91 6.68 -9.74 -7.58
C GLU A 91 6.18 -8.63 -6.66
N GLN A 92 6.48 -7.37 -6.97
CA GLN A 92 6.03 -6.23 -6.17
C GLN A 92 4.51 -6.15 -6.07
N ALA A 93 3.79 -6.30 -7.17
CA ALA A 93 2.33 -6.25 -7.18
C ALA A 93 1.70 -7.39 -6.37
N LEU A 94 2.30 -8.58 -6.41
CA LEU A 94 1.83 -9.73 -5.66
C LEU A 94 2.12 -9.61 -4.16
N ASP A 95 3.32 -9.15 -3.80
CA ASP A 95 3.71 -8.87 -2.41
C ASP A 95 2.77 -7.85 -1.78
N ASP A 96 2.55 -6.71 -2.44
CA ASP A 96 1.65 -5.66 -1.98
C ASP A 96 0.22 -6.18 -1.80
N ALA A 97 -0.28 -7.00 -2.71
CA ALA A 97 -1.62 -7.58 -2.62
C ALA A 97 -1.75 -8.53 -1.43
N VAL A 98 -0.75 -9.38 -1.18
CA VAL A 98 -0.72 -10.31 -0.03
C VAL A 98 -0.66 -9.55 1.29
N LEU A 99 0.16 -8.49 1.36
CA LEU A 99 0.25 -7.64 2.55
C LEU A 99 -1.05 -6.90 2.84
N ASN A 100 -1.73 -6.39 1.82
CA ASN A 100 -2.99 -5.65 1.97
C ASN A 100 -4.15 -6.51 2.47
N ILE A 101 -4.15 -7.81 2.20
CA ILE A 101 -5.19 -8.74 2.68
C ILE A 101 -4.98 -9.12 4.15
N ASP A 102 -3.76 -9.00 4.65
CA ASP A 102 -3.38 -9.26 6.05
C ASP A 102 -3.83 -10.62 6.60
N ASN A 103 -3.65 -11.69 5.83
CA ASN A 103 -3.95 -13.06 6.23
C ASN A 103 -2.66 -13.88 6.40
N ALA A 104 -2.45 -14.43 7.59
CA ALA A 104 -1.22 -15.18 7.92
C ALA A 104 -1.02 -16.45 7.08
N THR A 105 -2.10 -17.17 6.77
CA THR A 105 -2.07 -18.37 5.94
C THR A 105 -1.72 -18.02 4.49
N LEU A 106 -2.28 -16.92 3.97
CA LEU A 106 -1.96 -16.42 2.63
C LEU A 106 -0.48 -16.05 2.52
N ARG A 107 0.06 -15.35 3.52
CA ARG A 107 1.51 -15.02 3.58
C ARG A 107 2.36 -16.29 3.57
N ALA A 108 2.02 -17.29 4.37
CA ALA A 108 2.75 -18.56 4.40
C ALA A 108 2.73 -19.29 3.04
N VAL A 109 1.62 -19.24 2.31
CA VAL A 109 1.52 -19.79 0.95
C VAL A 109 2.44 -19.03 -0.01
N HIS A 110 2.43 -17.69 0.07
CA HIS A 110 3.28 -16.82 -0.74
C HIS A 110 4.77 -17.05 -0.47
N ASP A 111 5.20 -17.07 0.79
CA ASP A 111 6.59 -17.34 1.19
C ASP A 111 7.09 -18.71 0.73
N ASN A 112 6.21 -19.71 0.77
CA ASN A 112 6.53 -21.04 0.26
C ASN A 112 6.70 -21.07 -1.27
N ALA A 113 5.92 -20.27 -1.99
CA ALA A 113 6.04 -20.14 -3.44
C ALA A 113 7.37 -19.48 -3.80
N ASN A 114 7.71 -18.37 -3.13
CA ASN A 114 8.95 -17.62 -3.37
C ASN A 114 10.20 -18.48 -3.08
N ARG A 115 10.20 -19.26 -2.00
CA ARG A 115 11.31 -20.18 -1.70
C ARG A 115 11.53 -21.24 -2.77
N ARG A 116 10.47 -21.73 -3.42
CA ARG A 116 10.60 -22.69 -4.51
C ARG A 116 11.18 -22.08 -5.78
N SER A 117 10.85 -20.81 -6.05
CA SER A 117 11.37 -20.08 -7.21
C SER A 117 12.86 -19.78 -7.09
N THR A 118 13.37 -19.60 -5.86
CA THR A 118 14.80 -19.28 -5.60
C THR A 118 15.71 -20.51 -5.59
N VAL A 119 15.18 -21.71 -5.41
CA VAL A 119 15.96 -22.97 -5.30
C VAL A 119 16.02 -23.72 -6.65
N GLY A 120 15.24 -23.31 -7.63
CA GLY A 120 15.21 -23.88 -8.98
C GLY A 120 16.04 -23.08 -9.94
#